data_3cba798fa9eae3b6a90ddb8b28a25e37
#
_entry.id   3cba798fa9eae3b6a90ddb8b28a25e37
#
_cell.length_a   1.000
_cell.length_b   1.000
_cell.length_c   1.000
_cell.angle_alpha   90.00
_cell.angle_beta   90.00
_cell.angle_gamma   90.00
#
_symmetry.space_group_name_H-M   'P 1'
#
loop_
_entity.id
_entity.type
_entity.pdbx_description
1 polymer ?
#
loop_
_entity_poly.entity_id
_entity_poly.type
_entity_poly.pdbx_seq_one_letter_code
_entity_poly.pdbx_strand_id
1 'polypeptide(L)'
;MTAADAGPPTGGTARRLAHRLRGLGAARLTALTAVLVGVAVIVTLSLTGTGGGPHQAPPAPAKSFSLGALGHPGQRITLSSLAGRPVIVNFFASWCTPCQKETPMLARFARHTSVAVVGIDVNDPTSSALAFVHKTGVTYPVATESAMGRTVINYNLPGLPATFFLDSRHRIVKRVYGAVSQAELTTGAALISGRAGRG
;
A
#
# COMPACT_ATOMS: atom_id res chain seq x y z
N MET A 1 -41.39 57.82 75.86
CA MET A 1 -41.49 56.59 76.70
C MET A 1 -42.07 55.49 75.87
N THR A 2 -41.33 54.66 75.36
CA THR A 2 -41.58 53.25 75.15
C THR A 2 -40.62 52.77 74.01
N ALA A 3 -39.73 51.90 74.43
CA ALA A 3 -38.72 51.29 73.52
C ALA A 3 -39.45 50.26 72.63
N ALA A 4 -39.08 50.29 71.36
CA ALA A 4 -39.52 49.26 70.41
C ALA A 4 -38.37 48.23 70.21
N ASP A 5 -38.69 47.04 70.51
CA ASP A 5 -37.92 45.79 70.40
C ASP A 5 -37.69 45.46 68.97
N ALA A 6 -36.43 45.28 68.55
CA ALA A 6 -36.03 44.86 67.22
C ALA A 6 -35.53 43.42 67.34
N GLY A 7 -36.32 42.44 66.86
CA GLY A 7 -35.99 41.04 66.80
C GLY A 7 -34.92 40.72 65.78
N PRO A 8 -34.14 39.62 65.92
CA PRO A 8 -32.99 39.31 65.03
C PRO A 8 -33.42 38.78 63.64
N PRO A 9 -32.65 39.00 62.61
CA PRO A 9 -32.98 38.57 61.28
C PRO A 9 -32.79 37.03 61.11
N THR A 10 -33.77 36.41 60.52
CA THR A 10 -33.90 34.97 60.31
C THR A 10 -32.84 34.48 59.29
N GLY A 11 -31.98 33.58 59.75
CA GLY A 11 -30.86 32.96 59.00
C GLY A 11 -31.24 31.97 57.91
N GLY A 12 -32.18 32.33 57.02
CA GLY A 12 -32.66 31.44 55.96
C GLY A 12 -31.93 31.53 54.60
N THR A 13 -31.31 32.66 54.32
CA THR A 13 -30.72 32.93 53.02
C THR A 13 -29.30 32.40 52.83
N ALA A 14 -28.49 32.38 53.89
CA ALA A 14 -27.10 31.90 53.80
C ALA A 14 -27.01 30.36 53.59
N ARG A 15 -27.94 29.60 54.15
CA ARG A 15 -27.98 28.14 54.04
C ARG A 15 -28.38 27.68 52.61
N ARG A 16 -29.21 28.43 51.91
CA ARG A 16 -29.66 28.13 50.54
C ARG A 16 -28.57 28.46 49.50
N LEU A 17 -27.73 29.47 49.76
CA LEU A 17 -26.61 29.85 48.87
C LEU A 17 -25.49 28.82 48.95
N ALA A 18 -25.14 28.30 50.14
CA ALA A 18 -24.11 27.29 50.32
C ALA A 18 -24.46 25.94 49.63
N HIS A 19 -25.76 25.59 49.61
CA HIS A 19 -26.21 24.36 48.93
C HIS A 19 -26.15 24.46 47.39
N ARG A 20 -26.39 25.68 46.82
CA ARG A 20 -26.28 25.90 45.39
C ARG A 20 -24.82 25.91 44.90
N LEU A 21 -23.89 26.40 45.70
CA LEU A 21 -22.47 26.44 45.35
C LEU A 21 -21.80 25.03 45.40
N ARG A 22 -22.28 24.15 46.32
CA ARG A 22 -21.81 22.74 46.35
C ARG A 22 -22.30 21.93 45.14
N GLY A 23 -23.52 22.20 44.66
CA GLY A 23 -24.05 21.52 43.46
C GLY A 23 -23.32 21.88 42.16
N LEU A 24 -22.85 23.14 42.02
CA LEU A 24 -22.10 23.63 40.88
C LEU A 24 -20.69 23.02 40.78
N GLY A 25 -20.06 22.72 41.92
CA GLY A 25 -18.77 22.05 41.99
C GLY A 25 -18.86 20.57 41.57
N ALA A 26 -19.88 19.87 42.09
CA ALA A 26 -20.10 18.45 41.78
C ALA A 26 -20.46 18.25 40.29
N ALA A 27 -21.33 19.11 39.73
CA ALA A 27 -21.72 19.03 38.32
C ALA A 27 -20.54 19.32 37.37
N ARG A 28 -19.61 20.21 37.74
CA ARG A 28 -18.40 20.48 36.97
C ARG A 28 -17.37 19.33 37.03
N LEU A 29 -17.23 18.70 38.21
CA LEU A 29 -16.37 17.54 38.37
C LEU A 29 -16.89 16.33 37.56
N THR A 30 -18.18 16.08 37.57
CA THR A 30 -18.77 14.98 36.78
C THR A 30 -18.69 15.22 35.29
N ALA A 31 -18.83 16.47 34.83
CA ALA A 31 -18.65 16.81 33.43
C ALA A 31 -17.20 16.63 32.97
N LEU A 32 -16.22 17.05 33.79
CA LEU A 32 -14.80 16.86 33.51
C LEU A 32 -14.39 15.38 33.45
N THR A 33 -14.90 14.55 34.40
CA THR A 33 -14.63 13.11 34.37
C THR A 33 -15.27 12.43 33.17
N ALA A 34 -16.47 12.81 32.76
CA ALA A 34 -17.11 12.28 31.54
C ALA A 34 -16.32 12.63 30.27
N VAL A 35 -15.78 13.87 30.15
CA VAL A 35 -14.94 14.27 29.04
C VAL A 35 -13.63 13.51 29.04
N LEU A 36 -12.97 13.35 30.18
CA LEU A 36 -11.71 12.59 30.26
C LEU A 36 -11.89 11.10 29.91
N VAL A 37 -12.98 10.49 30.39
CA VAL A 37 -13.31 9.11 30.01
C VAL A 37 -13.63 9.01 28.52
N GLY A 38 -14.38 9.96 27.96
CA GLY A 38 -14.65 10.02 26.51
C GLY A 38 -13.38 10.15 25.68
N VAL A 39 -12.47 11.03 26.07
CA VAL A 39 -11.16 11.18 25.40
C VAL A 39 -10.31 9.92 25.54
N ALA A 40 -10.26 9.31 26.73
CA ALA A 40 -9.54 8.07 26.95
C ALA A 40 -10.09 6.91 26.09
N VAL A 41 -11.42 6.80 25.97
CA VAL A 41 -12.06 5.79 25.10
C VAL A 41 -11.75 6.07 23.62
N ILE A 42 -11.79 7.33 23.18
CA ILE A 42 -11.45 7.68 21.80
C ILE A 42 -9.97 7.37 21.52
N VAL A 43 -9.07 7.73 22.45
CA VAL A 43 -7.63 7.45 22.31
C VAL A 43 -7.35 5.95 22.30
N THR A 44 -7.98 5.18 23.20
CA THR A 44 -7.82 3.71 23.19
C THR A 44 -8.39 3.06 21.92
N LEU A 45 -9.57 3.49 21.43
CA LEU A 45 -10.14 3.03 20.17
C LEU A 45 -9.26 3.42 18.97
N SER A 46 -8.61 4.58 19.03
CA SER A 46 -7.66 5.00 17.96
C SER A 46 -6.34 4.22 18.02
N LEU A 47 -5.89 3.79 19.20
CA LEU A 47 -4.66 3.01 19.38
C LEU A 47 -4.89 1.51 19.16
N THR A 48 -6.11 1.01 19.37
CA THR A 48 -6.51 -0.38 19.05
C THR A 48 -7.13 -0.50 17.67
N GLY A 49 -7.22 0.61 16.92
CA GLY A 49 -7.56 0.59 15.50
C GLY A 49 -6.60 -0.39 14.84
N THR A 50 -7.10 -1.58 14.53
CA THR A 50 -6.43 -2.57 13.68
C THR A 50 -5.85 -1.81 12.52
N GLY A 51 -4.51 -1.71 12.48
CA GLY A 51 -3.78 -1.08 11.40
C GLY A 51 -4.19 -1.74 10.10
N GLY A 52 -5.21 -1.19 9.46
CA GLY A 52 -5.54 -1.47 8.08
C GLY A 52 -4.35 -1.00 7.26
N GLY A 53 -3.36 -1.86 7.10
CA GLY A 53 -2.37 -1.69 6.06
C GLY A 53 -3.11 -1.44 4.75
N PRO A 54 -2.48 -0.82 3.75
CA PRO A 54 -3.14 -0.51 2.48
C PRO A 54 -3.88 -1.76 2.03
N HIS A 55 -5.21 -1.67 1.95
CA HIS A 55 -6.08 -2.77 1.57
C HIS A 55 -5.63 -3.31 0.23
N GLN A 56 -4.78 -4.34 0.25
CA GLN A 56 -4.45 -5.06 -0.97
C GLN A 56 -5.74 -5.77 -1.39
N ALA A 57 -6.24 -5.41 -2.56
CA ALA A 57 -7.36 -6.12 -3.15
C ALA A 57 -7.06 -7.63 -3.11
N PRO A 58 -8.08 -8.47 -2.85
CA PRO A 58 -7.88 -9.92 -2.81
C PRO A 58 -7.19 -10.42 -4.08
N PRO A 59 -6.34 -11.47 -3.99
CA PRO A 59 -5.60 -11.98 -5.13
C PRO A 59 -6.52 -12.30 -6.30
N ALA A 60 -6.38 -11.58 -7.41
CA ALA A 60 -7.17 -11.78 -8.63
C ALA A 60 -6.34 -12.50 -9.69
N PRO A 61 -6.94 -13.35 -10.55
CA PRO A 61 -6.24 -13.97 -11.65
C PRO A 61 -5.58 -12.92 -12.55
N ALA A 62 -4.29 -13.10 -12.84
CA ALA A 62 -3.61 -12.29 -13.83
C ALA A 62 -4.17 -12.59 -15.22
N LYS A 63 -4.34 -11.58 -16.04
CA LYS A 63 -4.70 -11.77 -17.44
C LYS A 63 -3.53 -12.35 -18.21
N SER A 64 -3.79 -13.40 -18.97
CA SER A 64 -2.77 -14.00 -19.84
C SER A 64 -2.29 -13.03 -20.90
N PHE A 65 -1.04 -13.16 -21.25
CA PHE A 65 -0.44 -12.45 -22.38
C PHE A 65 0.38 -13.43 -23.23
N SER A 66 0.55 -13.07 -24.51
CA SER A 66 1.44 -13.70 -25.45
C SER A 66 2.00 -12.60 -26.35
N LEU A 67 3.24 -12.20 -26.10
CA LEU A 67 3.88 -11.04 -26.70
C LEU A 67 5.15 -11.43 -27.44
N GLY A 68 5.57 -10.64 -28.43
CA GLY A 68 6.83 -10.82 -29.13
C GLY A 68 8.02 -10.66 -28.18
N ALA A 69 9.01 -11.55 -28.27
CA ALA A 69 10.24 -11.40 -27.50
C ALA A 69 11.13 -10.33 -28.09
N LEU A 70 11.61 -9.40 -27.25
CA LEU A 70 12.51 -8.31 -27.66
C LEU A 70 13.81 -8.89 -28.27
N GLY A 71 14.15 -8.48 -29.48
CA GLY A 71 15.38 -8.92 -30.17
C GLY A 71 15.34 -10.35 -30.71
N HIS A 72 14.23 -11.06 -30.60
CA HIS A 72 14.07 -12.43 -31.07
C HIS A 72 12.84 -12.58 -31.98
N PRO A 73 12.94 -12.21 -33.26
CA PRO A 73 11.83 -12.30 -34.20
C PRO A 73 11.24 -13.73 -34.27
N GLY A 74 9.92 -13.81 -34.26
CA GLY A 74 9.21 -15.08 -34.28
C GLY A 74 9.07 -15.79 -32.91
N GLN A 75 9.86 -15.40 -31.90
CA GLN A 75 9.70 -15.94 -30.54
C GLN A 75 8.65 -15.16 -29.75
N ARG A 76 7.97 -15.85 -28.85
CA ARG A 76 6.94 -15.27 -28.00
C ARG A 76 7.19 -15.60 -26.53
N ILE A 77 6.92 -14.61 -25.69
CA ILE A 77 6.88 -14.77 -24.24
C ILE A 77 5.41 -14.84 -23.84
N THR A 78 5.05 -15.93 -23.17
CA THR A 78 3.67 -16.16 -22.72
C THR A 78 3.63 -16.37 -21.22
N LEU A 79 2.59 -15.88 -20.55
CA LEU A 79 2.43 -16.16 -19.12
C LEU A 79 2.22 -17.65 -18.87
N SER A 80 1.54 -18.35 -19.79
CA SER A 80 1.28 -19.80 -19.69
C SER A 80 2.54 -20.65 -19.71
N SER A 81 3.63 -20.22 -20.37
CA SER A 81 4.92 -20.95 -20.36
C SER A 81 5.58 -20.98 -18.97
N LEU A 82 5.08 -20.18 -18.03
CA LEU A 82 5.54 -20.09 -16.65
C LEU A 82 4.55 -20.74 -15.66
N ALA A 83 3.62 -21.55 -16.15
CA ALA A 83 2.63 -22.21 -15.30
C ALA A 83 3.29 -22.98 -14.14
N GLY A 84 2.69 -22.88 -12.95
CA GLY A 84 3.23 -23.50 -11.74
C GLY A 84 4.38 -22.75 -11.06
N ARG A 85 4.88 -21.67 -11.66
CA ARG A 85 5.99 -20.88 -11.13
C ARG A 85 5.51 -19.50 -10.65
N PRO A 86 5.98 -19.00 -9.50
CA PRO A 86 5.77 -17.60 -9.13
C PRO A 86 6.54 -16.67 -10.10
N VAL A 87 5.91 -15.55 -10.46
CA VAL A 87 6.43 -14.63 -11.49
C VAL A 87 6.35 -13.19 -11.02
N ILE A 88 7.41 -12.44 -11.27
CA ILE A 88 7.41 -10.96 -11.22
C ILE A 88 7.29 -10.45 -12.64
N VAL A 89 6.26 -9.68 -12.94
CA VAL A 89 6.06 -9.00 -14.22
C VAL A 89 6.30 -7.51 -14.01
N ASN A 90 7.31 -6.96 -14.70
CA ASN A 90 7.67 -5.54 -14.62
C ASN A 90 7.41 -4.87 -15.97
N PHE A 91 6.58 -3.83 -15.95
CA PHE A 91 6.31 -2.98 -17.11
C PHE A 91 7.22 -1.75 -17.05
N PHE A 92 7.94 -1.50 -18.11
CA PHE A 92 8.92 -0.42 -18.19
C PHE A 92 9.01 0.17 -19.61
N ALA A 93 9.80 1.24 -19.77
CA ALA A 93 10.23 1.75 -21.05
C ALA A 93 11.60 2.42 -20.93
N SER A 94 12.37 2.51 -22.02
CA SER A 94 13.70 3.14 -22.03
C SER A 94 13.64 4.65 -21.74
N TRP A 95 12.57 5.31 -22.17
CA TRP A 95 12.32 6.75 -21.97
C TRP A 95 11.77 7.11 -20.60
N CYS A 96 11.40 6.11 -19.79
CA CYS A 96 10.82 6.31 -18.46
C CYS A 96 11.93 6.55 -17.42
N THR A 97 12.09 7.77 -16.92
CA THR A 97 13.14 8.12 -15.96
C THR A 97 13.12 7.28 -14.67
N PRO A 98 11.98 7.02 -14.00
CA PRO A 98 11.96 6.11 -12.85
C PRO A 98 12.37 4.69 -13.21
N CYS A 99 12.01 4.19 -14.42
CA CYS A 99 12.39 2.87 -14.89
C CYS A 99 13.92 2.74 -15.03
N GLN A 100 14.58 3.80 -15.55
CA GLN A 100 16.04 3.83 -15.67
C GLN A 100 16.77 3.68 -14.34
N LYS A 101 16.15 4.15 -13.25
CA LYS A 101 16.69 4.06 -11.89
C LYS A 101 16.50 2.67 -11.27
N GLU A 102 15.32 2.05 -11.47
CA GLU A 102 14.99 0.77 -10.84
C GLU A 102 15.58 -0.44 -11.59
N THR A 103 15.62 -0.40 -12.93
CA THR A 103 15.95 -1.58 -13.75
C THR A 103 17.31 -2.21 -13.43
N PRO A 104 18.41 -1.47 -13.16
CA PRO A 104 19.68 -2.08 -12.78
C PRO A 104 19.60 -2.86 -11.47
N MET A 105 18.78 -2.41 -10.51
CA MET A 105 18.53 -3.10 -9.25
C MET A 105 17.69 -4.36 -9.48
N LEU A 106 16.61 -4.26 -10.25
CA LEU A 106 15.77 -5.39 -10.62
C LEU A 106 16.57 -6.45 -11.40
N ALA A 107 17.45 -6.04 -12.31
CA ALA A 107 18.34 -6.94 -13.04
C ALA A 107 19.29 -7.71 -12.11
N ARG A 108 19.86 -7.03 -11.10
CA ARG A 108 20.67 -7.71 -10.07
C ARG A 108 19.82 -8.67 -9.24
N PHE A 109 18.64 -8.25 -8.79
CA PHE A 109 17.72 -9.10 -8.03
C PHE A 109 17.36 -10.37 -8.80
N ALA A 110 17.03 -10.23 -10.09
CA ALA A 110 16.64 -11.35 -10.96
C ALA A 110 17.71 -12.45 -11.07
N ARG A 111 18.99 -12.09 -11.00
CA ARG A 111 20.10 -13.06 -11.03
C ARG A 111 20.26 -13.88 -9.74
N HIS A 112 19.69 -13.41 -8.63
CA HIS A 112 19.87 -14.02 -7.30
C HIS A 112 18.57 -14.56 -6.70
N THR A 113 17.48 -14.56 -7.47
CA THR A 113 16.19 -15.10 -7.04
C THR A 113 15.82 -16.36 -7.82
N SER A 114 15.07 -17.26 -7.17
CA SER A 114 14.45 -18.42 -7.83
C SER A 114 13.09 -18.08 -8.47
N VAL A 115 12.58 -16.86 -8.24
CA VAL A 115 11.33 -16.39 -8.84
C VAL A 115 11.58 -16.00 -10.30
N ALA A 116 10.69 -16.39 -11.20
CA ALA A 116 10.78 -15.96 -12.58
C ALA A 116 10.54 -14.45 -12.68
N VAL A 117 11.34 -13.75 -13.49
CA VAL A 117 11.14 -12.33 -13.80
C VAL A 117 10.89 -12.20 -15.30
N VAL A 118 9.89 -11.41 -15.67
CA VAL A 118 9.58 -11.06 -17.06
C VAL A 118 9.44 -9.56 -17.15
N GLY A 119 10.15 -8.95 -18.08
CA GLY A 119 9.98 -7.56 -18.46
C GLY A 119 8.97 -7.41 -19.60
N ILE A 120 8.16 -6.38 -19.55
CA ILE A 120 7.33 -5.95 -20.69
C ILE A 120 7.71 -4.52 -21.00
N ASP A 121 8.41 -4.34 -22.09
CA ASP A 121 8.78 -3.05 -22.64
C ASP A 121 7.58 -2.44 -23.35
N VAL A 122 7.23 -1.22 -22.99
CA VAL A 122 6.00 -0.56 -23.45
C VAL A 122 6.33 0.63 -24.33
N ASN A 123 5.90 0.54 -25.59
CA ASN A 123 5.95 1.66 -26.55
C ASN A 123 7.34 2.23 -26.80
N ASP A 124 8.33 1.36 -26.93
CA ASP A 124 9.69 1.73 -27.35
C ASP A 124 9.95 1.34 -28.80
N PRO A 125 10.77 2.10 -29.52
CA PRO A 125 11.47 1.56 -30.68
C PRO A 125 12.37 0.39 -30.26
N THR A 126 12.37 -0.69 -31.03
CA THR A 126 13.13 -1.92 -30.71
C THR A 126 14.62 -1.65 -30.41
N SER A 127 15.24 -0.74 -31.15
CA SER A 127 16.65 -0.36 -30.95
C SER A 127 16.87 0.32 -29.59
N SER A 128 15.95 1.18 -29.15
CA SER A 128 16.01 1.85 -27.84
C SER A 128 15.83 0.87 -26.70
N ALA A 129 14.84 -0.03 -26.82
CA ALA A 129 14.62 -1.10 -25.85
C ALA A 129 15.84 -2.02 -25.71
N LEU A 130 16.44 -2.46 -26.83
CA LEU A 130 17.65 -3.29 -26.83
C LEU A 130 18.84 -2.59 -26.18
N ALA A 131 19.09 -1.31 -26.53
CA ALA A 131 20.14 -0.52 -25.91
C ALA A 131 19.92 -0.38 -24.39
N PHE A 132 18.69 -0.16 -23.98
CA PHE A 132 18.32 -0.03 -22.55
C PHE A 132 18.55 -1.32 -21.77
N VAL A 133 18.06 -2.47 -22.22
CA VAL A 133 18.23 -3.75 -21.54
C VAL A 133 19.71 -4.14 -21.45
N HIS A 134 20.48 -3.87 -22.49
CA HIS A 134 21.93 -4.09 -22.49
C HIS A 134 22.63 -3.18 -21.46
N LYS A 135 22.35 -1.87 -21.50
CA LYS A 135 22.94 -0.87 -20.58
C LYS A 135 22.63 -1.18 -19.12
N THR A 136 21.43 -1.68 -18.83
CA THR A 136 20.96 -1.92 -17.46
C THR A 136 21.28 -3.34 -16.93
N GLY A 137 21.88 -4.20 -17.77
CA GLY A 137 22.30 -5.55 -17.42
C GLY A 137 21.13 -6.51 -17.21
N VAL A 138 20.01 -6.30 -17.90
CA VAL A 138 18.85 -7.21 -17.90
C VAL A 138 19.23 -8.51 -18.58
N THR A 139 18.98 -9.64 -17.90
CA THR A 139 19.22 -11.00 -18.41
C THR A 139 17.97 -11.87 -18.42
N TYR A 140 16.87 -11.36 -17.84
CA TYR A 140 15.58 -12.03 -17.86
C TYR A 140 14.84 -11.73 -19.18
N PRO A 141 13.87 -12.58 -19.57
CA PRO A 141 13.09 -12.40 -20.80
C PRO A 141 12.35 -11.06 -20.82
N VAL A 142 12.44 -10.34 -21.96
CA VAL A 142 11.72 -9.09 -22.18
C VAL A 142 10.83 -9.24 -23.41
N ALA A 143 9.54 -8.94 -23.23
CA ALA A 143 8.56 -8.85 -24.30
C ALA A 143 8.29 -7.38 -24.66
N THR A 144 7.75 -7.14 -25.85
CA THR A 144 7.36 -5.80 -26.32
C THR A 144 5.84 -5.67 -26.42
N GLU A 145 5.30 -4.51 -26.03
CA GLU A 145 3.90 -4.17 -26.12
C GLU A 145 3.70 -2.70 -26.56
N SER A 146 2.63 -2.41 -27.25
CA SER A 146 2.26 -1.03 -27.59
C SER A 146 1.62 -0.31 -26.38
N ALA A 147 1.63 1.04 -26.41
CA ALA A 147 1.00 1.84 -25.33
C ALA A 147 -0.49 1.55 -25.14
N MET A 148 -1.18 1.20 -26.21
CA MET A 148 -2.61 0.83 -26.21
C MET A 148 -2.80 -0.69 -26.36
N GLY A 149 -1.75 -1.46 -26.10
CA GLY A 149 -1.77 -2.89 -26.22
C GLY A 149 -2.69 -3.54 -25.19
N ARG A 150 -3.21 -4.70 -25.56
CA ARG A 150 -4.17 -5.44 -24.74
C ARG A 150 -3.63 -5.76 -23.35
N THR A 151 -2.33 -6.02 -23.22
CA THR A 151 -1.71 -6.34 -21.93
C THR A 151 -1.68 -5.11 -21.02
N VAL A 152 -1.35 -3.93 -21.54
CA VAL A 152 -1.39 -2.66 -20.80
C VAL A 152 -2.80 -2.41 -20.24
N ILE A 153 -3.82 -2.57 -21.09
CA ILE A 153 -5.22 -2.41 -20.71
C ILE A 153 -5.65 -3.45 -19.67
N ASN A 154 -5.33 -4.71 -19.90
CA ASN A 154 -5.74 -5.83 -19.03
C ASN A 154 -5.12 -5.75 -17.62
N TYR A 155 -3.92 -5.21 -17.50
CA TYR A 155 -3.24 -4.99 -16.21
C TYR A 155 -3.62 -3.65 -15.58
N ASN A 156 -4.44 -2.85 -16.27
CA ASN A 156 -4.90 -1.53 -15.83
C ASN A 156 -3.74 -0.65 -15.35
N LEU A 157 -2.75 -0.45 -16.23
CA LEU A 157 -1.54 0.31 -15.91
C LEU A 157 -1.86 1.81 -15.84
N PRO A 158 -1.69 2.47 -14.68
CA PRO A 158 -1.85 3.92 -14.57
C PRO A 158 -0.65 4.70 -15.14
N GLY A 159 0.50 4.01 -15.31
CA GLY A 159 1.75 4.57 -15.79
C GLY A 159 2.91 3.61 -15.61
N LEU A 160 4.12 4.06 -15.92
CA LEU A 160 5.36 3.30 -15.79
C LEU A 160 6.28 3.90 -14.73
N PRO A 161 7.07 3.05 -14.04
CA PRO A 161 7.03 1.60 -14.08
C PRO A 161 5.85 1.03 -13.29
N ALA A 162 5.54 -0.25 -13.51
CA ALA A 162 4.61 -0.99 -12.70
C ALA A 162 5.09 -2.44 -12.53
N THR A 163 5.04 -2.96 -11.30
CA THR A 163 5.50 -4.30 -10.98
C THR A 163 4.39 -5.13 -10.35
N PHE A 164 4.14 -6.30 -10.90
CA PHE A 164 3.13 -7.25 -10.44
C PHE A 164 3.80 -8.53 -9.95
N PHE A 165 3.39 -8.97 -8.77
CA PHE A 165 3.87 -10.19 -8.13
C PHE A 165 2.76 -11.25 -8.23
N LEU A 166 3.03 -12.32 -8.95
CA LEU A 166 2.10 -13.41 -9.24
C LEU A 166 2.52 -14.68 -8.51
N ASP A 167 1.58 -15.32 -7.81
CA ASP A 167 1.80 -16.63 -7.20
C ASP A 167 1.92 -17.75 -8.28
N SER A 168 2.20 -18.98 -7.86
CA SER A 168 2.33 -20.12 -8.77
C SER A 168 1.03 -20.47 -9.53
N ARG A 169 -0.12 -19.93 -9.11
CA ARG A 169 -1.41 -20.02 -9.83
C ARG A 169 -1.65 -18.79 -10.70
N HIS A 170 -0.64 -17.94 -10.85
CA HIS A 170 -0.69 -16.66 -11.54
C HIS A 170 -1.80 -15.72 -11.04
N ARG A 171 -2.07 -15.72 -9.74
CA ARG A 171 -2.91 -14.71 -9.12
C ARG A 171 -2.02 -13.52 -8.69
N ILE A 172 -2.46 -12.32 -8.96
CA ILE A 172 -1.77 -11.10 -8.55
C ILE A 172 -1.91 -10.93 -7.05
N VAL A 173 -0.81 -11.14 -6.32
CA VAL A 173 -0.75 -11.04 -4.85
C VAL A 173 -0.36 -9.62 -4.41
N LYS A 174 0.52 -8.96 -5.19
CA LYS A 174 0.97 -7.59 -4.89
C LYS A 174 1.13 -6.81 -6.19
N ARG A 175 0.85 -5.51 -6.12
CA ARG A 175 1.10 -4.54 -7.18
C ARG A 175 1.92 -3.39 -6.61
N VAL A 176 2.89 -2.91 -7.37
CA VAL A 176 3.63 -1.68 -7.08
C VAL A 176 3.52 -0.78 -8.30
N TYR A 177 2.96 0.39 -8.12
CA TYR A 177 2.91 1.42 -9.15
C TYR A 177 3.96 2.48 -8.85
N GLY A 178 4.77 2.83 -9.84
CA GLY A 178 6.01 3.58 -9.64
C GLY A 178 7.20 2.64 -9.41
N ALA A 179 8.38 3.25 -9.16
CA ALA A 179 9.63 2.51 -9.02
C ALA A 179 9.59 1.57 -7.80
N VAL A 180 9.84 0.28 -8.03
CA VAL A 180 9.92 -0.73 -6.99
C VAL A 180 11.25 -0.62 -6.23
N SER A 181 11.20 -0.73 -4.91
CA SER A 181 12.38 -0.78 -4.04
C SER A 181 12.93 -2.19 -3.85
N GLN A 182 14.19 -2.31 -3.41
CA GLN A 182 14.78 -3.61 -3.04
C GLN A 182 13.97 -4.35 -1.96
N ALA A 183 13.46 -3.62 -0.97
CA ALA A 183 12.63 -4.19 0.10
C ALA A 183 11.31 -4.74 -0.45
N GLU A 184 10.67 -4.03 -1.38
CA GLU A 184 9.44 -4.48 -2.03
C GLU A 184 9.65 -5.69 -2.93
N LEU A 185 10.79 -5.77 -3.64
CA LEU A 185 11.17 -6.95 -4.42
C LEU A 185 11.35 -8.17 -3.50
N THR A 186 12.08 -8.02 -2.41
CA THR A 186 12.35 -9.10 -1.46
C THR A 186 11.07 -9.60 -0.79
N THR A 187 10.25 -8.69 -0.25
CA THR A 187 9.00 -9.05 0.41
C THR A 187 7.97 -9.60 -0.59
N GLY A 188 7.85 -9.00 -1.76
CA GLY A 188 6.96 -9.47 -2.82
C GLY A 188 7.33 -10.88 -3.31
N ALA A 189 8.61 -11.15 -3.54
CA ALA A 189 9.10 -12.46 -3.92
C ALA A 189 8.85 -13.52 -2.83
N ALA A 190 9.04 -13.18 -1.54
CA ALA A 190 8.73 -14.06 -0.42
C ALA A 190 7.23 -14.41 -0.37
N LEU A 191 6.34 -13.41 -0.56
CA LEU A 191 4.90 -13.60 -0.59
C LEU A 191 4.47 -14.59 -1.66
N ILE A 192 4.95 -14.43 -2.90
CA ILE A 192 4.54 -15.28 -4.02
C ILE A 192 5.19 -16.67 -4.01
N SER A 193 6.33 -16.83 -3.33
CA SER A 193 7.01 -18.12 -3.15
C SER A 193 6.42 -18.96 -2.01
N GLY A 194 5.41 -18.49 -1.28
CA GLY A 194 4.85 -19.17 -0.11
C GLY A 194 5.83 -19.25 1.09
N ARG A 195 6.87 -18.42 1.12
CA ARG A 195 7.86 -18.35 2.21
C ARG A 195 7.46 -17.41 3.35
N ALA A 196 6.51 -16.50 3.12
CA ALA A 196 6.10 -15.48 4.08
C ALA A 196 5.28 -16.00 5.28
N GLY A 197 4.96 -17.29 5.34
CA GLY A 197 4.16 -17.87 6.43
C GLY A 197 4.85 -19.01 7.20
N ARG A 198 6.17 -19.17 7.07
CA ARG A 198 6.93 -20.24 7.73
C ARG A 198 8.10 -19.68 8.57
N GLY A 199 7.83 -18.58 9.30
CA GLY A 199 8.75 -18.01 10.28
C GLY A 199 8.03 -17.77 11.58
#